data_dee07f268582c0377597a8197072faee
#
_entry.id   dee07f268582c0377597a8197072faee
#
_cell.length_a   1.000
_cell.length_b   1.000
_cell.length_c   1.000
_cell.angle_alpha   90.00
_cell.angle_beta   90.00
_cell.angle_gamma   90.00
#
_symmetry.space_group_name_H-M   'P 1'
#
loop_
_entity.id
_entity.type
_entity.pdbx_description
1 polymer ?
#
loop_
_entity_poly.entity_id
_entity_poly.type
_entity_poly.pdbx_seq_one_letter_code
_entity_poly.pdbx_strand_id
1 'polypeptide(L)'
;MSIICREYQDNDLDSVNEILQEAFDTTKENFKYDNIVEFVCLKDEVVCGYLMLTRIINPIKKKHYYLVDYVCVSTKYRGLGISDALMDYAYKYAKDNGAMYLQLTCSYKRVAAHKLYERCNYIKRESDIYRRVIE
;
A
#
# COMPACT_ATOMS: atom_id res chain seq x y z
N MET A 1 0.45 12.45 -20.64
CA MET A 1 -0.15 11.91 -19.41
C MET A 1 0.95 11.29 -18.57
N SER A 2 1.25 11.87 -17.42
CA SER A 2 2.31 11.30 -16.62
C SER A 2 1.75 10.77 -15.30
N ILE A 3 2.01 9.49 -15.04
CA ILE A 3 1.75 8.84 -13.78
C ILE A 3 3.10 8.54 -13.16
N ILE A 4 3.36 9.11 -11.99
CA ILE A 4 4.64 8.97 -11.30
C ILE A 4 4.38 8.52 -9.88
N CYS A 5 5.10 7.48 -9.43
CA CYS A 5 5.12 7.09 -8.02
C CYS A 5 6.42 7.56 -7.39
N ARG A 6 6.34 7.98 -6.16
CA ARG A 6 7.49 8.37 -5.34
C ARG A 6 7.21 8.15 -3.85
N GLU A 7 8.22 8.32 -3.04
CA GLU A 7 8.02 8.31 -1.60
C GLU A 7 7.22 9.53 -1.16
N TYR A 8 6.39 9.33 -0.14
CA TYR A 8 5.59 10.36 0.51
C TYR A 8 6.49 11.45 1.10
N GLN A 9 6.04 12.67 1.01
CA GLN A 9 6.64 13.86 1.65
C GLN A 9 5.62 14.50 2.58
N ASP A 10 6.08 15.17 3.62
CA ASP A 10 5.20 15.75 4.64
C ASP A 10 4.14 16.69 4.05
N ASN A 11 4.45 17.42 2.98
CA ASN A 11 3.50 18.30 2.33
C ASN A 11 2.45 17.58 1.46
N ASP A 12 2.50 16.26 1.37
CA ASP A 12 1.45 15.46 0.73
C ASP A 12 0.27 15.18 1.67
N LEU A 13 0.37 15.57 2.93
CA LEU A 13 -0.56 15.15 3.98
C LEU A 13 -2.02 15.46 3.66
N ASP A 14 -2.33 16.68 3.23
CA ASP A 14 -3.72 17.08 2.97
C ASP A 14 -4.33 16.26 1.83
N SER A 15 -3.59 16.08 0.74
CA SER A 15 -4.05 15.27 -0.38
C SER A 15 -4.25 13.80 0.00
N VAL A 16 -3.32 13.24 0.75
CA VAL A 16 -3.41 11.85 1.22
C VAL A 16 -4.58 11.67 2.17
N ASN A 17 -4.83 12.63 3.06
CA ASN A 17 -5.97 12.56 3.98
C ASN A 17 -7.32 12.62 3.27
N GLU A 18 -7.44 13.36 2.18
CA GLU A 18 -8.66 13.30 1.36
C GLU A 18 -8.91 11.89 0.83
N ILE A 19 -7.86 11.24 0.33
CA ILE A 19 -7.95 9.89 -0.23
C ILE A 19 -8.26 8.87 0.87
N LEU A 20 -7.58 8.95 2.01
CA LEU A 20 -7.80 8.05 3.14
C LEU A 20 -9.22 8.21 3.69
N GLN A 21 -9.74 9.43 3.76
CA GLN A 21 -11.11 9.68 4.22
C GLN A 21 -12.13 9.04 3.29
N GLU A 22 -11.94 9.15 1.99
CA GLU A 22 -12.83 8.51 1.00
C GLU A 22 -12.80 6.98 1.10
N ALA A 23 -11.60 6.41 1.23
CA ALA A 23 -11.42 4.96 1.11
C ALA A 23 -11.64 4.21 2.42
N PHE A 24 -11.25 4.80 3.56
CA PHE A 24 -11.18 4.09 4.84
C PHE A 24 -11.82 4.85 6.00
N ASP A 25 -12.45 5.99 5.75
CA ASP A 25 -13.06 6.82 6.77
C ASP A 25 -12.09 7.14 7.92
N THR A 26 -10.86 7.50 7.55
CA THR A 26 -9.80 7.82 8.49
C THR A 26 -8.85 8.86 7.91
N THR A 27 -8.01 9.41 8.76
CA THR A 27 -6.94 10.32 8.38
C THR A 27 -5.67 9.94 9.14
N LYS A 28 -4.55 10.51 8.74
CA LYS A 28 -3.27 10.30 9.41
C LYS A 28 -2.62 11.63 9.78
N GLU A 29 -1.62 11.57 10.63
CA GLU A 29 -0.66 12.65 10.86
C GLU A 29 0.67 12.26 10.22
N ASN A 30 1.59 13.19 10.12
CA ASN A 30 2.95 12.87 9.72
C ASN A 30 3.64 12.09 10.82
N PHE A 31 4.35 11.05 10.45
CA PHE A 31 5.08 10.18 11.38
C PHE A 31 6.40 9.76 10.75
N LYS A 32 7.31 9.29 11.59
CA LYS A 32 8.55 8.64 11.13
C LYS A 32 8.82 7.42 11.98
N TYR A 33 8.80 6.25 11.33
CA TYR A 33 9.19 4.98 11.92
C TYR A 33 10.17 4.31 10.98
N ASP A 34 11.22 3.74 11.50
CA ASP A 34 12.29 3.12 10.71
C ASP A 34 11.80 1.93 9.86
N ASN A 35 10.68 1.33 10.26
CA ASN A 35 10.13 0.15 9.59
C ASN A 35 8.92 0.45 8.70
N ILE A 36 8.57 1.72 8.51
CA ILE A 36 7.42 2.10 7.68
C ILE A 36 7.89 3.01 6.56
N VAL A 37 7.45 2.73 5.35
CA VAL A 37 7.63 3.60 4.19
C VAL A 37 6.29 3.82 3.51
N GLU A 38 6.07 5.03 3.03
CA GLU A 38 4.83 5.43 2.39
C GLU A 38 5.11 5.87 0.96
N PHE A 39 4.22 5.51 0.05
CA PHE A 39 4.32 5.90 -1.35
C PHE A 39 3.07 6.64 -1.78
N VAL A 40 3.27 7.60 -2.66
CA VAL A 40 2.18 8.32 -3.33
C VAL A 40 2.31 8.13 -4.84
N CYS A 41 1.18 8.20 -5.51
CA CYS A 41 1.13 8.24 -6.97
C CYS A 41 0.54 9.57 -7.40
N LEU A 42 1.19 10.20 -8.37
CA LEU A 42 0.76 11.47 -8.91
C LEU A 42 0.37 11.29 -10.37
N LYS A 43 -0.70 11.94 -10.76
CA LYS A 43 -1.07 12.09 -12.16
C LYS A 43 -1.07 13.57 -12.50
N ASP A 44 -0.25 13.94 -13.49
CA ASP A 44 -0.08 15.34 -13.89
C ASP A 44 0.16 16.25 -12.66
N GLU A 45 1.09 15.81 -11.80
CA GLU A 45 1.55 16.52 -10.58
C GLU A 45 0.53 16.57 -9.43
N VAL A 46 -0.61 15.89 -9.55
CA VAL A 46 -1.62 15.82 -8.49
C VAL A 46 -1.53 14.48 -7.77
N VAL A 47 -1.36 14.52 -6.45
CA VAL A 47 -1.36 13.31 -5.62
C VAL A 47 -2.76 12.69 -5.66
N CYS A 48 -2.83 11.45 -6.16
CA CYS A 48 -4.11 10.77 -6.38
C CYS A 48 -4.14 9.33 -5.85
N GLY A 49 -3.04 8.84 -5.30
CA GLY A 49 -2.99 7.50 -4.72
C GLY A 49 -1.98 7.40 -3.61
N TYR A 50 -2.16 6.39 -2.74
CA TYR A 50 -1.35 6.19 -1.55
C TYR A 50 -1.22 4.69 -1.25
N LEU A 51 -0.09 4.29 -0.68
CA LEU A 51 0.18 2.94 -0.24
C LEU A 51 1.21 2.99 0.90
N MET A 52 1.02 2.17 1.93
CA MET A 52 1.94 2.06 3.06
C MET A 52 2.55 0.67 3.11
N LEU A 53 3.87 0.59 3.33
CA LEU A 53 4.57 -0.66 3.59
C LEU A 53 5.12 -0.66 5.02
N THR A 54 4.94 -1.78 5.70
CA THR A 54 5.56 -2.02 7.00
C THR A 54 6.54 -3.18 6.87
N ARG A 55 7.80 -2.94 7.24
CA ARG A 55 8.83 -3.98 7.21
C ARG A 55 8.72 -4.85 8.45
N ILE A 56 8.63 -6.16 8.24
CA ILE A 56 8.57 -7.15 9.31
C ILE A 56 9.84 -8.00 9.22
N ILE A 57 10.61 -8.00 10.30
CA ILE A 57 11.87 -8.73 10.36
C ILE A 57 11.62 -10.12 10.95
N ASN A 58 12.11 -11.14 10.26
CA ASN A 58 12.19 -12.50 10.79
C ASN A 58 13.64 -12.76 11.23
N PRO A 59 13.96 -12.61 12.52
CA PRO A 59 15.35 -12.70 12.97
C PRO A 59 15.92 -14.13 12.90
N ILE A 60 15.06 -15.14 12.92
CA ILE A 60 15.49 -16.53 12.79
C ILE A 60 16.02 -16.79 11.37
N LYS A 61 15.28 -16.35 10.37
CA LYS A 61 15.70 -16.48 8.97
C LYS A 61 16.70 -15.41 8.54
N LYS A 62 16.90 -14.37 9.36
CA LYS A 62 17.71 -13.19 9.05
C LYS A 62 17.26 -12.51 7.77
N LYS A 63 15.93 -12.43 7.59
CA LYS A 63 15.28 -11.88 6.41
C LYS A 63 14.09 -11.03 6.85
N HIS A 64 13.55 -10.27 5.92
CA HIS A 64 12.36 -9.45 6.16
C HIS A 64 11.39 -9.55 5.01
N TYR A 65 10.15 -9.13 5.26
CA TYR A 65 9.12 -8.93 4.25
C TYR A 65 8.37 -7.64 4.54
N TYR A 66 7.52 -7.23 3.62
CA TYR A 66 6.69 -6.04 3.82
C TYR A 66 5.21 -6.40 3.83
N LEU A 67 4.49 -5.81 4.79
CA LEU A 67 3.04 -5.77 4.76
C LEU A 67 2.59 -4.56 3.97
N VAL A 68 1.65 -4.79 3.06
CA VAL A 68 1.03 -3.73 2.25
C VAL A 68 -0.29 -3.34 2.91
N ASP A 69 -0.45 -2.06 3.20
CA ASP A 69 -1.65 -1.53 3.84
C ASP A 69 -2.11 -0.25 3.17
N TYR A 70 -3.38 0.07 3.33
CA TYR A 70 -3.98 1.34 2.94
C TYR A 70 -3.79 1.70 1.46
N VAL A 71 -3.83 0.71 0.58
CA VAL A 71 -3.80 0.97 -0.87
C VAL A 71 -5.09 1.66 -1.27
N CYS A 72 -4.99 2.88 -1.77
CA CYS A 72 -6.18 3.65 -2.14
C CYS A 72 -5.89 4.66 -3.24
N VAL A 73 -6.94 5.00 -3.97
CA VAL A 73 -6.91 5.94 -5.09
C VAL A 73 -8.08 6.90 -4.93
N SER A 74 -7.83 8.18 -5.20
CA SER A 74 -8.90 9.19 -5.24
C SER A 74 -10.00 8.75 -6.20
N THR A 75 -11.26 8.94 -5.79
CA THR A 75 -12.42 8.59 -6.62
C THR A 75 -12.42 9.28 -7.98
N LYS A 76 -11.79 10.45 -8.06
CA LYS A 76 -11.67 11.23 -9.31
C LYS A 76 -10.69 10.61 -10.31
N TYR A 77 -9.85 9.68 -9.87
CA TYR A 77 -8.75 9.14 -10.66
C TYR A 77 -8.84 7.62 -10.84
N ARG A 78 -9.99 7.03 -10.57
CA ARG A 78 -10.19 5.60 -10.73
C ARG A 78 -10.20 5.19 -12.21
N GLY A 79 -9.81 3.95 -12.48
CA GLY A 79 -9.77 3.42 -13.84
C GLY A 79 -8.60 3.88 -14.69
N LEU A 80 -7.59 4.53 -14.08
CA LEU A 80 -6.44 5.09 -14.79
C LEU A 80 -5.13 4.33 -14.56
N GLY A 81 -5.19 3.19 -13.84
CA GLY A 81 -4.00 2.39 -13.55
C GLY A 81 -3.17 2.88 -12.37
N ILE A 82 -3.71 3.74 -11.52
CA ILE A 82 -3.00 4.29 -10.36
C ILE A 82 -2.65 3.19 -9.35
N SER A 83 -3.61 2.32 -9.03
CA SER A 83 -3.39 1.20 -8.10
C SER A 83 -2.31 0.25 -8.63
N ASP A 84 -2.37 -0.08 -9.90
CA ASP A 84 -1.38 -0.95 -10.54
C ASP A 84 0.02 -0.33 -10.46
N ALA A 85 0.13 0.97 -10.71
CA ALA A 85 1.39 1.70 -10.62
C ALA A 85 1.97 1.67 -9.20
N LEU A 86 1.12 1.90 -8.18
CA LEU A 86 1.53 1.84 -6.78
C LEU A 86 2.01 0.43 -6.39
N MET A 87 1.27 -0.60 -6.79
CA MET A 87 1.63 -1.98 -6.48
C MET A 87 2.94 -2.38 -7.15
N ASP A 88 3.16 -1.95 -8.38
CA ASP A 88 4.41 -2.21 -9.10
C ASP A 88 5.58 -1.48 -8.45
N TYR A 89 5.38 -0.24 -8.05
CA TYR A 89 6.41 0.55 -7.35
C TYR A 89 6.79 -0.11 -6.02
N ALA A 90 5.80 -0.56 -5.25
CA ALA A 90 6.02 -1.27 -4.00
C ALA A 90 6.81 -2.58 -4.21
N TYR A 91 6.49 -3.32 -5.27
CA TYR A 91 7.20 -4.55 -5.61
C TYR A 91 8.67 -4.27 -5.91
N LYS A 92 8.96 -3.27 -6.73
CA LYS A 92 10.33 -2.88 -7.07
C LYS A 92 11.11 -2.43 -5.85
N TYR A 93 10.47 -1.63 -5.00
CA TYR A 93 11.08 -1.19 -3.74
C TYR A 93 11.45 -2.38 -2.85
N ALA A 94 10.52 -3.30 -2.65
CA ALA A 94 10.74 -4.48 -1.81
C ALA A 94 11.88 -5.35 -2.38
N LYS A 95 11.89 -5.55 -3.69
CA LYS A 95 12.93 -6.32 -4.37
C LYS A 95 14.30 -5.67 -4.20
N ASP A 96 14.39 -4.36 -4.40
CA ASP A 96 15.64 -3.60 -4.28
C ASP A 96 16.16 -3.60 -2.84
N ASN A 97 15.29 -3.75 -1.86
CA ASN A 97 15.64 -3.81 -0.45
C ASN A 97 15.77 -5.25 0.10
N GLY A 98 15.82 -6.24 -0.78
CA GLY A 98 16.11 -7.62 -0.40
C GLY A 98 15.00 -8.34 0.36
N ALA A 99 13.77 -7.91 0.25
CA ALA A 99 12.64 -8.54 0.92
C ALA A 99 12.35 -9.92 0.35
N MET A 100 11.86 -10.83 1.21
CA MET A 100 11.44 -12.16 0.79
C MET A 100 10.14 -12.10 -0.05
N TYR A 101 9.19 -11.27 0.38
CA TYR A 101 7.89 -11.13 -0.28
C TYR A 101 7.15 -9.90 0.24
N LEU A 102 6.09 -9.57 -0.45
CA LEU A 102 5.05 -8.64 0.00
C LEU A 102 3.83 -9.46 0.40
N GLN A 103 3.14 -9.04 1.47
CA GLN A 103 1.94 -9.71 1.95
C GLN A 103 0.89 -8.69 2.32
N LEU A 104 -0.36 -9.05 2.14
CA LEU A 104 -1.49 -8.23 2.53
C LEU A 104 -2.66 -9.12 2.95
N THR A 105 -3.60 -8.51 3.65
CA THR A 105 -4.90 -9.13 3.93
C THR A 105 -5.99 -8.30 3.27
N CYS A 106 -7.06 -8.96 2.86
CA CYS A 106 -8.17 -8.31 2.18
C CYS A 106 -9.47 -9.01 2.54
N SER A 107 -10.49 -8.24 2.89
CA SER A 107 -11.82 -8.79 3.15
C SER A 107 -12.33 -9.54 1.92
N TYR A 108 -12.97 -10.68 2.14
CA TYR A 108 -13.61 -11.46 1.07
C TYR A 108 -14.60 -10.64 0.25
N LYS A 109 -15.19 -9.61 0.84
CA LYS A 109 -16.22 -8.78 0.21
C LYS A 109 -15.66 -7.78 -0.80
N ARG A 110 -14.37 -7.52 -0.79
CA ARG A 110 -13.73 -6.52 -1.66
C ARG A 110 -13.32 -7.15 -2.99
N VAL A 111 -14.29 -7.44 -3.84
CA VAL A 111 -14.08 -8.16 -5.11
C VAL A 111 -13.08 -7.45 -6.04
N ALA A 112 -13.21 -6.13 -6.18
CA ALA A 112 -12.31 -5.35 -7.04
C ALA A 112 -10.86 -5.38 -6.53
N ALA A 113 -10.67 -5.34 -5.21
CA ALA A 113 -9.34 -5.41 -4.61
C ALA A 113 -8.69 -6.78 -4.84
N HIS A 114 -9.47 -7.87 -4.72
CA HIS A 114 -8.97 -9.22 -5.02
C HIS A 114 -8.49 -9.33 -6.47
N LYS A 115 -9.24 -8.77 -7.41
CA LYS A 115 -8.85 -8.75 -8.83
C LYS A 115 -7.57 -7.96 -9.06
N LEU A 116 -7.41 -6.84 -8.37
CA LEU A 116 -6.17 -6.05 -8.42
C LEU A 116 -4.98 -6.89 -7.98
N TYR A 117 -5.07 -7.55 -6.83
CA TYR A 117 -3.96 -8.30 -6.27
C TYR A 117 -3.59 -9.50 -7.14
N GLU A 118 -4.59 -10.22 -7.66
CA GLU A 118 -4.36 -11.33 -8.60
C GLU A 118 -3.68 -10.83 -9.87
N ARG A 119 -4.12 -9.70 -10.42
CA ARG A 119 -3.52 -9.07 -11.60
C ARG A 119 -2.07 -8.64 -11.35
N CYS A 120 -1.76 -8.26 -10.11
CA CYS A 120 -0.40 -7.89 -9.70
C CYS A 120 0.45 -9.09 -9.24
N ASN A 121 0.00 -10.31 -9.57
CA ASN A 121 0.72 -11.57 -9.30
C ASN A 121 0.81 -11.94 -7.81
N TYR A 122 -0.09 -11.45 -6.98
CA TYR A 122 -0.23 -11.93 -5.62
C TYR A 122 -0.96 -13.27 -5.64
N ILE A 123 -0.51 -14.20 -4.82
CA ILE A 123 -1.07 -15.54 -4.72
C ILE A 123 -1.79 -15.67 -3.40
N LYS A 124 -3.05 -16.08 -3.44
CA LYS A 124 -3.84 -16.35 -2.24
C LYS A 124 -3.21 -17.50 -1.47
N ARG A 125 -2.94 -17.27 -0.18
CA ARG A 125 -2.35 -18.29 0.69
C ARG A 125 -3.43 -19.16 1.33
N GLU A 126 -3.07 -20.40 1.64
CA GLU A 126 -3.91 -21.36 2.37
C GLU A 126 -3.68 -21.19 3.87
N SER A 127 -3.98 -20.00 4.40
CA SER A 127 -3.76 -19.66 5.79
C SER A 127 -4.91 -18.85 6.31
N ASP A 128 -5.33 -19.12 7.53
CA ASP A 128 -6.35 -18.35 8.22
C ASP A 128 -5.72 -17.32 9.13
N ILE A 129 -6.45 -16.22 9.36
CA ILE A 129 -6.07 -15.19 10.30
C ILE A 129 -6.91 -15.34 11.55
N TYR A 130 -6.26 -15.41 12.70
CA TYR A 130 -6.94 -15.39 13.99
C TYR A 130 -6.64 -14.09 14.70
N ARG A 131 -7.67 -13.49 15.30
CA ARG A 131 -7.52 -12.24 16.03
C ARG A 131 -8.23 -12.35 17.38
N ARG A 132 -7.55 -11.91 18.41
CA ARG A 132 -8.18 -11.68 19.72
C ARG A 132 -8.00 -10.21 20.07
N VAL A 133 -9.12 -9.50 20.19
CA VAL A 133 -9.08 -8.07 20.52
C VAL A 133 -8.65 -7.91 21.98
N ILE A 134 -7.77 -6.96 22.24
CA ILE A 134 -7.34 -6.63 23.60
C ILE A 134 -8.33 -5.61 24.17
N GLU A 135 -8.92 -5.95 25.31
CA GLU A 135 -9.89 -5.13 26.02
C GLU A 135 -9.30 -4.45 27.24
#